data_28de8c85974b66bf819f7a3b341ac298
#
_entry.id   28de8c85974b66bf819f7a3b341ac298
#
_cell.length_a   1.000
_cell.length_b   1.000
_cell.length_c   1.000
_cell.angle_alpha   90.00
_cell.angle_beta   90.00
_cell.angle_gamma   90.00
#
_symmetry.space_group_name_H-M   'P 1'
#
loop_
_entity.id
_entity.type
_entity.pdbx_description
1 polymer ?
#
loop_
_entity_poly.entity_id
_entity_poly.type
_entity_poly.pdbx_seq_one_letter_code
_entity_poly.pdbx_strand_id
1 'polypeptide(L)'
;MFHIIDSERDLKILDKELMLSNHLAVDTEFNRKGKEEIELCLIQVNNSEETFLIDCILLGEYKNNCKFLFSKDVKKIFHSFREDVEAIYSWTQSKLENVFDSQVANSFL
;
A
#
# COMPACT_ATOMS: atom_id res chain seq x y z
N MET A 1 12.86 -4.26 11.71
CA MET A 1 13.80 -3.59 10.80
C MET A 1 13.05 -2.93 9.66
N PHE A 2 13.49 -1.77 9.25
CA PHE A 2 12.88 -1.01 8.15
C PHE A 2 13.74 -1.14 6.89
N HIS A 3 13.06 -1.31 5.77
CA HIS A 3 13.70 -1.38 4.45
C HIS A 3 13.10 -0.29 3.57
N ILE A 4 13.93 0.55 2.99
CA ILE A 4 13.49 1.60 2.07
C ILE A 4 13.54 1.03 0.66
N ILE A 5 12.42 1.10 -0.03
CA ILE A 5 12.26 0.61 -1.41
C ILE A 5 12.08 1.83 -2.31
N ASP A 6 13.12 2.19 -3.04
CA ASP A 6 13.15 3.38 -3.88
C ASP A 6 13.61 3.11 -5.33
N SER A 7 13.71 1.84 -5.70
CA SER A 7 14.04 1.43 -7.06
C SER A 7 13.04 0.42 -7.58
N GLU A 8 12.82 0.43 -8.90
CA GLU A 8 11.91 -0.52 -9.54
C GLU A 8 12.36 -1.96 -9.36
N ARG A 9 13.68 -2.18 -9.40
CA ARG A 9 14.25 -3.51 -9.20
C ARG A 9 13.88 -4.07 -7.83
N ASP A 10 14.10 -3.28 -6.78
CA ASP A 10 13.82 -3.72 -5.41
C ASP A 10 12.33 -3.88 -5.17
N LEU A 11 11.51 -3.00 -5.74
CA LEU A 11 10.06 -3.12 -5.64
C LEU A 11 9.56 -4.38 -6.31
N LYS A 12 10.10 -4.73 -7.47
CA LYS A 12 9.72 -5.95 -8.19
C LYS A 12 10.04 -7.20 -7.37
N ILE A 13 11.20 -7.21 -6.72
CA ILE A 13 11.60 -8.33 -5.85
C ILE A 13 10.65 -8.41 -4.65
N LEU A 14 10.38 -7.27 -4.00
CA LEU A 14 9.49 -7.20 -2.86
C LEU A 14 8.07 -7.64 -3.23
N ASP A 15 7.57 -7.21 -4.37
CA ASP A 15 6.22 -7.56 -4.82
C ASP A 15 6.04 -9.08 -4.90
N LYS A 16 7.01 -9.78 -5.45
CA LYS A 16 6.97 -11.25 -5.53
C LYS A 16 6.93 -11.88 -4.15
N GLU A 17 7.70 -11.35 -3.22
CA GLU A 17 7.74 -11.85 -1.85
C GLU A 17 6.41 -11.60 -1.13
N LEU A 18 5.87 -10.39 -1.25
CA LEU A 18 4.62 -10.02 -0.58
C LEU A 18 3.40 -10.74 -1.16
N MET A 19 3.46 -11.15 -2.42
CA MET A 19 2.40 -11.96 -3.03
C MET A 19 2.22 -13.31 -2.34
N LEU A 20 3.21 -13.76 -1.60
CA LEU A 20 3.16 -15.02 -0.85
C LEU A 20 2.63 -14.86 0.57
N SER A 21 2.38 -13.63 0.99
CA SER A 21 1.89 -13.34 2.33
C SER A 21 0.39 -13.62 2.44
N ASN A 22 -0.05 -14.09 3.61
CA ASN A 22 -1.48 -14.27 3.89
C ASN A 22 -2.15 -12.93 4.19
N HIS A 23 -1.46 -12.07 4.93
CA HIS A 23 -1.98 -10.75 5.29
C HIS A 23 -0.83 -9.76 5.45
N LEU A 24 -1.14 -8.50 5.19
CA LEU A 24 -0.19 -7.39 5.31
C LEU A 24 -0.88 -6.22 5.98
N ALA A 25 -0.18 -5.53 6.86
CA ALA A 25 -0.65 -4.24 7.37
C ALA A 25 -0.14 -3.15 6.43
N VAL A 26 -1.02 -2.27 5.97
CA VAL A 26 -0.68 -1.25 4.98
C VAL A 26 -1.12 0.12 5.48
N ASP A 27 -0.23 1.10 5.34
CA ASP A 27 -0.51 2.49 5.65
C ASP A 27 0.11 3.36 4.56
N THR A 28 -0.36 4.59 4.44
CA THR A 28 0.16 5.52 3.42
C THR A 28 0.45 6.88 4.01
N GLU A 29 1.38 7.59 3.34
CA GLU A 29 1.60 9.02 3.53
C GLU A 29 1.32 9.69 2.19
N PHE A 30 0.56 10.77 2.19
CA PHE A 30 0.18 11.48 0.98
C PHE A 30 0.04 12.98 1.24
N ASN A 31 0.14 13.76 0.17
CA ASN A 31 -0.13 15.19 0.19
C ASN A 31 -1.42 15.46 -0.54
N ARG A 32 -2.30 16.27 0.04
CA ARG A 32 -3.53 16.70 -0.61
C ARG A 32 -3.34 18.14 -1.10
N LYS A 33 -3.36 18.31 -2.44
CA LYS A 33 -3.11 19.61 -3.07
C LYS A 33 -4.40 20.34 -3.43
N GLY A 34 -5.56 19.73 -3.20
CA GLY A 34 -6.87 20.27 -3.49
C GLY A 34 -7.92 19.24 -3.14
N LYS A 35 -9.19 19.52 -3.47
CA LYS A 35 -10.28 18.60 -3.11
C LYS A 35 -10.15 17.25 -3.80
N GLU A 36 -9.64 17.24 -5.03
CA GLU A 36 -9.56 16.02 -5.84
C GLU A 36 -8.13 15.65 -6.22
N GLU A 37 -7.15 16.45 -5.79
CA GLU A 37 -5.76 16.20 -6.13
C GLU A 37 -5.00 15.68 -4.92
N ILE A 38 -4.59 14.42 -5.01
CA ILE A 38 -3.85 13.74 -3.96
C ILE A 38 -2.59 13.14 -4.57
N GLU A 39 -1.47 13.30 -3.87
CA GLU A 39 -0.19 12.74 -4.28
C GLU A 39 0.26 11.71 -3.26
N LEU A 40 0.33 10.45 -3.67
CA LEU A 40 0.85 9.38 -2.83
C LEU A 40 2.37 9.51 -2.71
N CYS A 41 2.84 9.63 -1.49
CA CYS A 41 4.28 9.80 -1.20
C CYS A 41 4.93 8.50 -0.76
N LEU A 42 4.25 7.72 0.08
CA LEU A 42 4.83 6.55 0.71
C LEU A 42 3.76 5.49 0.95
N ILE A 43 4.11 4.23 0.69
CA ILE A 43 3.32 3.09 1.14
C ILE A 43 4.16 2.34 2.17
N GLN A 44 3.64 2.20 3.38
CA GLN A 44 4.28 1.41 4.42
C GLN A 44 3.60 0.05 4.49
N VAL A 45 4.37 -1.01 4.38
CA VAL A 45 3.86 -2.39 4.41
C VAL A 45 4.59 -3.16 5.50
N ASN A 46 3.84 -3.85 6.34
CA ASN A 46 4.38 -4.69 7.39
C ASN A 46 3.85 -6.13 7.22
N ASN A 47 4.77 -7.10 7.19
CA ASN A 47 4.41 -8.52 7.02
C ASN A 47 4.48 -9.31 8.34
N SER A 48 4.47 -8.64 9.47
CA SER A 48 4.60 -9.16 10.84
C SER A 48 6.05 -9.37 11.27
N GLU A 49 7.00 -9.39 10.36
CA GLU A 49 8.42 -9.56 10.67
C GLU A 49 9.21 -8.29 10.34
N GLU A 50 8.92 -7.69 9.22
CA GLU A 50 9.65 -6.53 8.71
C GLU A 50 8.71 -5.46 8.18
N THR A 51 9.21 -4.24 8.14
CA THR A 51 8.47 -3.10 7.59
C THR A 51 9.20 -2.59 6.35
N PHE A 52 8.44 -2.40 5.27
CA PHE A 52 8.95 -1.89 4.01
C PHE A 52 8.34 -0.52 3.74
N LEU A 53 9.18 0.43 3.40
CA LEU A 53 8.78 1.81 3.07
C LEU A 53 8.98 2.00 1.58
N ILE A 54 7.88 1.98 0.83
CA ILE A 54 7.91 2.13 -0.63
C ILE A 54 7.82 3.62 -0.95
N ASP A 55 8.90 4.17 -1.49
CA ASP A 55 8.99 5.59 -1.81
C ASP A 55 8.39 5.86 -3.19
N CYS A 56 7.12 6.24 -3.21
CA CYS A 56 6.38 6.43 -4.45
C CYS A 56 6.86 7.64 -5.23
N ILE A 57 7.39 8.66 -4.55
CA ILE A 57 7.91 9.86 -5.22
C ILE A 57 9.16 9.53 -6.03
N LEU A 58 10.11 8.84 -5.41
CA LEU A 58 11.34 8.45 -6.09
C LEU A 58 11.10 7.42 -7.18
N LEU A 59 10.14 6.51 -6.98
CA LEU A 59 9.78 5.54 -8.00
C LEU A 59 9.11 6.19 -9.22
N GLY A 60 8.41 7.30 -9.01
CA GLY A 60 7.74 8.01 -10.10
C GLY A 60 6.51 7.28 -10.59
N GLU A 61 6.30 7.23 -11.90
CA GLU A 61 5.14 6.60 -12.49
C GLU A 61 5.01 5.13 -12.09
N TYR A 62 3.79 4.73 -11.72
CA TYR A 62 3.51 3.34 -11.33
C TYR A 62 3.64 2.39 -12.52
N LYS A 63 4.39 1.30 -12.35
CA LYS A 63 4.69 0.34 -13.42
C LYS A 63 4.16 -1.06 -13.15
N ASN A 64 3.01 -1.14 -12.50
CA ASN A 64 2.32 -2.41 -12.23
C ASN A 64 3.19 -3.40 -11.45
N ASN A 65 3.91 -2.89 -10.47
CA ASN A 65 4.83 -3.68 -9.64
C ASN A 65 4.50 -3.66 -8.15
N CYS A 66 3.23 -3.40 -7.82
CA CYS A 66 2.66 -3.63 -6.48
C CYS A 66 1.44 -4.55 -6.60
N LYS A 67 1.61 -5.68 -7.23
CA LYS A 67 0.52 -6.63 -7.48
C LYS A 67 -0.07 -7.19 -6.19
N PHE A 68 0.72 -7.22 -5.13
CA PHE A 68 0.25 -7.68 -3.81
C PHE A 68 -0.94 -6.87 -3.31
N LEU A 69 -1.04 -5.59 -3.70
CA LEU A 69 -2.17 -4.73 -3.29
C LEU A 69 -3.50 -5.17 -3.91
N PHE A 70 -3.43 -5.83 -5.07
CA PHE A 70 -4.62 -6.18 -5.85
C PHE A 70 -4.92 -7.67 -5.86
N SER A 71 -4.10 -8.48 -5.18
CA SER A 71 -4.30 -9.91 -5.10
C SER A 71 -5.44 -10.26 -4.16
N LYS A 72 -6.33 -11.14 -4.60
CA LYS A 72 -7.42 -11.67 -3.76
C LYS A 72 -6.90 -12.59 -2.66
N ASP A 73 -5.71 -13.13 -2.83
CA ASP A 73 -5.13 -14.10 -1.90
C ASP A 73 -4.37 -13.44 -0.75
N VAL A 74 -4.11 -12.14 -0.85
CA VAL A 74 -3.38 -11.37 0.17
C VAL A 74 -4.34 -10.39 0.83
N LYS A 75 -4.61 -10.58 2.11
CA LYS A 75 -5.44 -9.65 2.87
C LYS A 75 -4.63 -8.41 3.21
N LYS A 76 -5.14 -7.23 2.86
CA LYS A 76 -4.54 -5.95 3.23
C LYS A 76 -5.34 -5.35 4.37
N ILE A 77 -4.67 -5.08 5.48
CA ILE A 77 -5.28 -4.53 6.70
C ILE A 77 -4.89 -3.07 6.80
N PHE A 78 -5.89 -2.20 6.78
CA PHE A 78 -5.71 -0.75 6.92
C PHE A 78 -6.34 -0.28 8.23
N HIS A 79 -5.88 0.86 8.71
CA HIS A 79 -6.56 1.60 9.77
C HIS A 79 -6.93 2.96 9.18
N SER A 80 -8.23 3.30 9.16
CA SER A 80 -8.73 4.48 8.45
C SER A 80 -8.48 4.42 6.94
N PHE A 81 -8.96 3.39 6.35
CA PHE A 81 -8.65 2.99 4.97
C PHE A 81 -9.15 3.96 3.87
N ARG A 82 -10.16 4.78 4.17
CA ARG A 82 -10.81 5.62 3.16
C ARG A 82 -9.86 6.53 2.39
N GLU A 83 -9.00 7.26 3.09
CA GLU A 83 -8.04 8.15 2.43
C GLU A 83 -6.87 7.37 1.82
N ASP A 84 -6.47 6.26 2.46
CA ASP A 84 -5.41 5.40 1.94
C ASP A 84 -5.80 4.81 0.58
N VAL A 85 -7.05 4.38 0.43
CA VAL A 85 -7.51 3.81 -0.84
C VAL A 85 -7.54 4.85 -1.94
N GLU A 86 -7.91 6.08 -1.61
CA GLU A 86 -7.92 7.20 -2.54
C GLU A 86 -6.49 7.50 -3.02
N ALA A 87 -5.55 7.55 -2.07
CA ALA A 87 -4.14 7.82 -2.36
C ALA A 87 -3.53 6.72 -3.24
N ILE A 88 -3.78 5.46 -2.91
CA ILE A 88 -3.27 4.33 -3.69
C ILE A 88 -3.86 4.34 -5.09
N TYR A 89 -5.16 4.62 -5.22
CA TYR A 89 -5.80 4.71 -6.51
C TYR A 89 -5.21 5.84 -7.36
N SER A 90 -4.87 6.97 -6.73
CA SER A 90 -4.28 8.11 -7.46
C SER A 90 -2.99 7.74 -8.17
N TRP A 91 -2.23 6.80 -7.61
CA TRP A 91 -0.95 6.36 -8.17
C TRP A 91 -1.11 5.16 -9.11
N THR A 92 -1.91 4.17 -8.71
CA THR A 92 -1.99 2.89 -9.41
C THR A 92 -3.12 2.81 -10.44
N GLN A 93 -4.16 3.64 -10.30
CA GLN A 93 -5.38 3.60 -11.13
C GLN A 93 -6.08 2.24 -11.07
N SER A 94 -5.91 1.52 -9.99
CA SER A 94 -6.46 0.16 -9.82
C SER A 94 -7.16 0.04 -8.47
N LYS A 95 -8.19 -0.82 -8.42
CA LYS A 95 -8.96 -1.05 -7.20
C LYS A 95 -8.34 -2.14 -6.33
N LEU A 96 -8.25 -1.85 -5.04
CA LEU A 96 -7.80 -2.82 -4.06
C LEU A 96 -8.78 -3.99 -3.95
N GLU A 97 -8.24 -5.17 -3.68
CA GLU A 97 -9.01 -6.38 -3.43
C GLU A 97 -8.62 -6.94 -2.07
N ASN A 98 -9.57 -7.62 -1.41
CA ASN A 98 -9.34 -8.29 -0.14
C ASN A 98 -8.76 -7.35 0.93
N VAL A 99 -9.55 -6.32 1.27
CA VAL A 99 -9.16 -5.30 2.23
C VAL A 99 -9.98 -5.41 3.51
N PHE A 100 -9.37 -5.06 4.63
CA PHE A 100 -9.99 -5.04 5.94
C PHE A 100 -9.62 -3.73 6.63
N ASP A 101 -10.63 -2.99 7.11
CA ASP A 101 -10.41 -1.75 7.85
C ASP A 101 -10.56 -2.04 9.35
N SER A 102 -9.47 -2.01 10.09
CA SER A 102 -9.46 -2.31 11.51
C SER A 102 -10.24 -1.28 12.33
N GLN A 103 -10.31 -0.03 11.88
CA GLN A 103 -11.08 1.01 12.54
C GLN A 103 -12.58 0.73 12.45
N VAL A 104 -13.05 0.35 11.27
CA VAL A 104 -14.46 0.00 11.08
C VAL A 104 -14.82 -1.23 11.91
N ALA A 105 -13.96 -2.26 11.90
CA ALA A 105 -14.19 -3.47 12.68
C ALA A 105 -14.29 -3.15 14.18
N ASN A 106 -13.40 -2.30 14.70
CA ASN A 106 -13.43 -1.91 16.11
C ASN A 106 -14.70 -1.18 16.50
N SER A 107 -15.34 -0.47 15.59
CA SER A 107 -16.58 0.26 15.88
C SER A 107 -17.76 -0.66 16.14
N PHE A 108 -17.67 -1.93 15.80
CA PHE A 108 -18.70 -2.94 16.06
C PHE A 108 -18.45 -3.78 17.30
N LEU A 109 -17.33 -3.57 17.95
CA LEU A 109 -16.99 -4.28 19.17
C LEU A 109 -17.41 -3.47 20.41
#